data_ed7c1148634cb6d108c4d86a4deba0ee
#
_entry.id   ed7c1148634cb6d108c4d86a4deba0ee
#
_cell.length_a   1.000
_cell.length_b   1.000
_cell.length_c   1.000
_cell.angle_alpha   90.00
_cell.angle_beta   90.00
_cell.angle_gamma   90.00
#
_symmetry.space_group_name_H-M   'P 1'
#
loop_
_entity.id
_entity.type
_entity.pdbx_description
1 polymer ?
#
loop_
_entity_poly.entity_id
_entity_poly.type
_entity_poly.pdbx_seq_one_letter_code
_entity_poly.pdbx_strand_id
1 'polypeptide(L)'
;MQIIYLHGFRSSPMSKKGQQLKQYCANYHLAQVHLPDLNQPPAQVIQQLSQLIKNLSHDKVVLVGSSLGGFYTTYLVAKYACAAVLINPAMQPWQLFEDLFGIEQIPLKVTESWTLDADQLQQLQSIAETKLQHADKILVLLQQGDEVLDYRQAQRYYSATHRSSLILTDAGGNHAMDDFEEKLPFILEFLSTAI
;
A
#
# COMPACT_ATOMS: atom_id res chain seq x y z
N MET A 1 -13.39 -0.21 -14.24
CA MET A 1 -12.65 0.07 -12.97
C MET A 1 -11.17 0.08 -13.25
N GLN A 2 -10.45 1.05 -12.71
CA GLN A 2 -9.00 1.20 -12.82
C GLN A 2 -8.39 0.88 -11.45
N ILE A 3 -7.48 -0.08 -11.37
CA ILE A 3 -6.79 -0.46 -10.14
C ILE A 3 -5.35 0.02 -10.24
N ILE A 4 -4.88 0.78 -9.25
CA ILE A 4 -3.46 1.13 -9.13
C ILE A 4 -2.88 0.29 -7.98
N TYR A 5 -1.93 -0.58 -8.30
CA TYR A 5 -1.23 -1.40 -7.32
C TYR A 5 0.10 -0.75 -6.94
N LEU A 6 0.31 -0.53 -5.65
CA LEU A 6 1.48 0.10 -5.06
C LEU A 6 2.34 -0.97 -4.38
N HIS A 7 3.51 -1.23 -4.95
CA HIS A 7 4.45 -2.22 -4.40
C HIS A 7 5.20 -1.70 -3.15
N GLY A 8 5.80 -2.62 -2.39
CA GLY A 8 6.57 -2.30 -1.20
C GLY A 8 8.01 -1.85 -1.48
N PHE A 9 8.74 -1.56 -0.40
CA PHE A 9 10.15 -1.21 -0.44
C PHE A 9 11.00 -2.34 -1.04
N ARG A 10 12.03 -2.00 -1.83
CA ARG A 10 12.89 -2.96 -2.56
C ARG A 10 12.12 -3.96 -3.44
N SER A 11 10.94 -3.55 -3.89
CA SER A 11 10.11 -4.29 -4.84
C SER A 11 10.05 -3.55 -6.18
N SER A 12 9.14 -3.94 -7.08
CA SER A 12 9.05 -3.35 -8.40
C SER A 12 7.66 -3.56 -9.02
N PRO A 13 7.37 -2.97 -10.20
CA PRO A 13 6.19 -3.30 -11.00
C PRO A 13 6.05 -4.80 -11.32
N MET A 14 7.16 -5.54 -11.25
CA MET A 14 7.17 -7.01 -11.48
C MET A 14 6.92 -7.83 -10.21
N SER A 15 6.51 -7.19 -9.10
CA SER A 15 6.19 -7.89 -7.84
C SER A 15 5.15 -9.00 -8.05
N LYS A 16 5.33 -10.13 -7.36
CA LYS A 16 4.44 -11.31 -7.44
C LYS A 16 2.97 -10.92 -7.29
N LYS A 17 2.62 -10.20 -6.22
CA LYS A 17 1.23 -9.76 -5.95
C LYS A 17 0.66 -8.86 -7.05
N GLY A 18 1.47 -7.89 -7.54
CA GLY A 18 1.05 -7.02 -8.63
C GLY A 18 0.76 -7.78 -9.92
N GLN A 19 1.61 -8.75 -10.26
CA GLN A 19 1.42 -9.59 -11.45
C GLN A 19 0.22 -10.53 -11.29
N GLN A 20 0.03 -11.15 -10.12
CA GLN A 20 -1.13 -12.00 -9.82
C GLN A 20 -2.44 -11.21 -9.96
N LEU A 21 -2.53 -10.01 -9.37
CA LEU A 21 -3.70 -9.14 -9.49
C LEU A 21 -3.98 -8.77 -10.96
N LYS A 22 -2.94 -8.38 -11.70
CA LYS A 22 -3.05 -8.00 -13.12
C LYS A 22 -3.53 -9.17 -13.97
N GLN A 23 -2.94 -10.34 -13.79
CA GLN A 23 -3.31 -11.55 -14.52
C GLN A 23 -4.74 -11.98 -14.20
N TYR A 24 -5.12 -11.97 -12.92
CA TYR A 24 -6.46 -12.32 -12.48
C TYR A 24 -7.50 -11.38 -13.09
N CYS A 25 -7.30 -10.06 -13.02
CA CYS A 25 -8.22 -9.09 -13.61
C CYS A 25 -8.33 -9.24 -15.14
N ALA A 26 -7.23 -9.56 -15.82
CA ALA A 26 -7.23 -9.79 -17.26
C ALA A 26 -8.01 -11.04 -17.65
N ASN A 27 -7.82 -12.15 -16.93
CA ASN A 27 -8.50 -13.43 -17.19
C ASN A 27 -10.02 -13.33 -17.05
N TYR A 28 -10.52 -12.50 -16.13
CA TYR A 28 -11.93 -12.36 -15.85
C TYR A 28 -12.53 -11.05 -16.36
N HIS A 29 -11.77 -10.23 -17.10
CA HIS A 29 -12.20 -8.93 -17.65
C HIS A 29 -12.79 -7.96 -16.61
N LEU A 30 -12.20 -7.91 -15.39
CA LEU A 30 -12.77 -7.19 -14.25
C LEU A 30 -12.33 -5.73 -14.18
N ALA A 31 -11.03 -5.48 -14.45
CA ALA A 31 -10.43 -4.16 -14.30
C ALA A 31 -9.14 -4.02 -15.11
N GLN A 32 -8.75 -2.79 -15.39
CA GLN A 32 -7.41 -2.47 -15.85
C GLN A 32 -6.50 -2.22 -14.65
N VAL A 33 -5.34 -2.90 -14.60
CA VAL A 33 -4.38 -2.81 -13.49
C VAL A 33 -3.13 -2.06 -13.91
N HIS A 34 -2.81 -1.01 -13.17
CA HIS A 34 -1.63 -0.16 -13.33
C HIS A 34 -0.60 -0.52 -12.26
N LEU A 35 0.64 -0.73 -12.67
CA LEU A 35 1.76 -1.12 -11.81
C LEU A 35 2.88 -0.07 -11.93
N PRO A 36 2.72 1.12 -11.32
CA PRO A 36 3.77 2.15 -11.37
C PRO A 36 5.03 1.69 -10.62
N ASP A 37 6.20 2.14 -11.09
CA ASP A 37 7.46 1.99 -10.34
C ASP A 37 7.52 3.08 -9.25
N LEU A 38 7.69 2.63 -7.99
CA LEU A 38 7.77 3.50 -6.81
C LEU A 38 9.20 3.62 -6.28
N ASN A 39 10.20 3.14 -7.02
CA ASN A 39 11.62 3.21 -6.64
C ASN A 39 12.20 4.61 -6.89
N GLN A 40 11.67 5.60 -6.19
CA GLN A 40 12.04 7.01 -6.29
C GLN A 40 11.75 7.74 -4.96
N PRO A 41 12.24 8.98 -4.77
CA PRO A 41 11.97 9.76 -3.57
C PRO A 41 10.48 9.88 -3.23
N PRO A 42 10.07 9.83 -1.95
CA PRO A 42 8.67 9.80 -1.53
C PRO A 42 7.81 10.92 -2.11
N ALA A 43 8.33 12.14 -2.20
CA ALA A 43 7.61 13.26 -2.80
C ALA A 43 7.32 13.03 -4.30
N GLN A 44 8.25 12.41 -5.03
CA GLN A 44 8.05 12.08 -6.44
C GLN A 44 7.05 10.93 -6.60
N VAL A 45 7.07 9.93 -5.71
CA VAL A 45 6.05 8.86 -5.67
C VAL A 45 4.66 9.48 -5.54
N ILE A 46 4.46 10.37 -4.56
CA ILE A 46 3.15 11.02 -4.34
C ILE A 46 2.73 11.87 -5.54
N GLN A 47 3.67 12.58 -6.16
CA GLN A 47 3.38 13.38 -7.35
C GLN A 47 2.96 12.49 -8.53
N GLN A 48 3.71 11.43 -8.81
CA GLN A 48 3.41 10.46 -9.87
C GLN A 48 2.04 9.81 -9.68
N LEU A 49 1.76 9.30 -8.47
CA LEU A 49 0.51 8.63 -8.16
C LEU A 49 -0.68 9.59 -8.20
N SER A 50 -0.51 10.83 -7.70
CA SER A 50 -1.53 11.88 -7.78
C SER A 50 -1.88 12.21 -9.23
N GLN A 51 -0.89 12.28 -10.11
CA GLN A 51 -1.12 12.54 -11.54
C GLN A 51 -1.81 11.35 -12.21
N LEU A 52 -1.40 10.12 -11.88
CA LEU A 52 -2.02 8.91 -12.41
C LEU A 52 -3.49 8.82 -12.01
N ILE A 53 -3.83 9.04 -10.73
CA ILE A 53 -5.21 9.07 -10.24
C ILE A 53 -6.05 10.11 -11.01
N LYS A 54 -5.53 11.33 -11.19
CA LYS A 54 -6.23 12.39 -11.93
C LYS A 54 -6.46 12.02 -13.41
N ASN A 55 -5.47 11.41 -14.05
CA ASN A 55 -5.58 11.00 -15.45
C ASN A 55 -6.62 9.89 -15.66
N LEU A 56 -6.83 9.05 -14.62
CA LEU A 56 -7.78 7.93 -14.64
C LEU A 56 -9.16 8.31 -14.06
N SER A 57 -9.35 9.54 -13.59
CA SER A 57 -10.55 9.98 -12.84
C SER A 57 -11.86 9.97 -13.64
N HIS A 58 -11.83 9.68 -14.93
CA HIS A 58 -13.02 9.45 -15.73
C HIS A 58 -13.71 8.10 -15.42
N ASP A 59 -12.96 7.18 -14.81
CA ASP A 59 -13.39 5.87 -14.37
C ASP A 59 -13.37 5.76 -12.84
N LYS A 60 -13.94 4.70 -12.29
CA LYS A 60 -13.77 4.35 -10.88
C LYS A 60 -12.31 3.93 -10.65
N VAL A 61 -11.55 4.75 -9.92
CA VAL A 61 -10.18 4.46 -9.51
C VAL A 61 -10.17 3.89 -8.11
N VAL A 62 -9.48 2.77 -7.93
CA VAL A 62 -9.27 2.10 -6.63
C VAL A 62 -7.80 1.75 -6.44
N LEU A 63 -7.39 1.57 -5.19
CA LEU A 63 -5.99 1.38 -4.83
C LEU A 63 -5.76 0.03 -4.15
N VAL A 64 -4.61 -0.60 -4.41
CA VAL A 64 -4.16 -1.77 -3.67
C VAL A 64 -2.70 -1.53 -3.29
N GLY A 65 -2.39 -1.49 -2.00
CA GLY A 65 -1.04 -1.18 -1.53
C GLY A 65 -0.47 -2.23 -0.59
N SER A 66 0.76 -2.67 -0.82
CA SER A 66 1.47 -3.65 0.01
C SER A 66 2.64 -3.00 0.75
N SER A 67 2.76 -3.24 2.05
CA SER A 67 3.87 -2.75 2.88
C SER A 67 4.03 -1.22 2.77
N LEU A 68 5.17 -0.68 2.31
CA LEU A 68 5.37 0.74 2.02
C LEU A 68 4.33 1.28 1.03
N GLY A 69 3.90 0.48 0.05
CA GLY A 69 2.80 0.83 -0.84
C GLY A 69 1.48 1.04 -0.11
N GLY A 70 1.23 0.27 0.97
CA GLY A 70 0.09 0.46 1.87
C GLY A 70 0.13 1.79 2.60
N PHE A 71 1.30 2.22 3.05
CA PHE A 71 1.51 3.55 3.64
C PHE A 71 1.14 4.67 2.66
N TYR A 72 1.67 4.65 1.44
CA TYR A 72 1.30 5.63 0.41
C TYR A 72 -0.20 5.57 0.06
N THR A 73 -0.77 4.37 0.04
CA THR A 73 -2.21 4.20 -0.23
C THR A 73 -3.06 4.91 0.82
N THR A 74 -2.70 4.83 2.11
CA THR A 74 -3.42 5.53 3.19
C THR A 74 -3.47 7.03 2.97
N TYR A 75 -2.33 7.65 2.63
CA TYR A 75 -2.26 9.06 2.26
C TYR A 75 -3.14 9.40 1.05
N LEU A 76 -3.11 8.56 0.01
CA LEU A 76 -3.89 8.80 -1.21
C LEU A 76 -5.40 8.63 -0.96
N VAL A 77 -5.81 7.70 -0.10
CA VAL A 77 -7.22 7.57 0.33
C VAL A 77 -7.67 8.83 1.05
N ALA A 78 -6.87 9.36 1.97
CA ALA A 78 -7.19 10.61 2.66
C ALA A 78 -7.39 11.78 1.69
N LYS A 79 -6.59 11.81 0.62
CA LYS A 79 -6.58 12.90 -0.36
C LYS A 79 -7.65 12.79 -1.45
N TYR A 80 -7.97 11.59 -1.89
CA TYR A 80 -8.82 11.35 -3.07
C TYR A 80 -10.10 10.57 -2.77
N ALA A 81 -10.28 10.11 -1.55
CA ALA A 81 -11.42 9.28 -1.13
C ALA A 81 -11.64 8.01 -1.99
N CYS A 82 -10.58 7.46 -2.58
CA CYS A 82 -10.63 6.20 -3.33
C CYS A 82 -10.84 5.02 -2.39
N ALA A 83 -11.59 4.01 -2.82
CA ALA A 83 -11.62 2.73 -2.12
C ALA A 83 -10.26 2.02 -2.23
N ALA A 84 -9.83 1.34 -1.16
CA ALA A 84 -8.51 0.75 -1.12
C ALA A 84 -8.43 -0.55 -0.34
N VAL A 85 -7.48 -1.41 -0.76
CA VAL A 85 -7.05 -2.59 -0.02
C VAL A 85 -5.59 -2.43 0.38
N LEU A 86 -5.31 -2.65 1.66
CA LEU A 86 -3.99 -2.57 2.25
C LEU A 86 -3.52 -3.97 2.66
N ILE A 87 -2.33 -4.34 2.28
CA ILE A 87 -1.74 -5.67 2.50
C ILE A 87 -0.53 -5.50 3.41
N ASN A 88 -0.61 -5.95 4.65
CA ASN A 88 0.45 -5.80 5.65
C ASN A 88 1.09 -4.40 5.56
N PRO A 89 0.31 -3.31 5.78
CA PRO A 89 0.80 -1.95 5.53
C PRO A 89 1.84 -1.52 6.55
N ALA A 90 2.91 -0.84 6.09
CA ALA A 90 3.85 -0.19 6.97
C ALA A 90 3.20 1.04 7.62
N MET A 91 3.36 1.21 8.94
CA MET A 91 2.74 2.30 9.69
C MET A 91 3.66 3.50 9.88
N GLN A 92 4.92 3.26 10.18
CA GLN A 92 5.95 4.27 10.39
C GLN A 92 7.22 3.90 9.62
N PRO A 93 7.20 3.97 8.27
CA PRO A 93 8.30 3.49 7.44
C PRO A 93 9.64 4.19 7.72
N TRP A 94 9.64 5.45 8.13
CA TRP A 94 10.88 6.15 8.53
C TRP A 94 11.54 5.47 9.72
N GLN A 95 10.79 5.12 10.78
CA GLN A 95 11.31 4.42 11.94
C GLN A 95 11.73 2.98 11.58
N LEU A 96 10.90 2.29 10.79
CA LEU A 96 11.21 0.94 10.33
C LEU A 96 12.55 0.89 9.58
N PHE A 97 12.85 1.88 8.75
CA PHE A 97 14.12 1.90 8.01
C PHE A 97 15.31 2.19 8.93
N GLU A 98 15.17 3.06 9.92
CA GLU A 98 16.17 3.29 10.94
C GLU A 98 16.42 2.02 11.77
N ASP A 99 15.37 1.31 12.18
CA ASP A 99 15.45 0.08 12.99
C ASP A 99 16.08 -1.09 12.21
N LEU A 100 15.74 -1.23 10.91
CA LEU A 100 16.23 -2.35 10.08
C LEU A 100 17.65 -2.16 9.56
N PHE A 101 18.03 -0.93 9.24
CA PHE A 101 19.30 -0.65 8.57
C PHE A 101 20.30 0.09 9.44
N GLY A 102 19.85 0.71 10.54
CA GLY A 102 20.65 1.64 11.34
C GLY A 102 20.76 3.02 10.70
N ILE A 103 20.72 4.07 11.50
CA ILE A 103 20.81 5.46 11.01
C ILE A 103 22.17 5.74 10.34
N GLU A 104 23.21 5.02 10.73
CA GLU A 104 24.56 5.12 10.16
C GLU A 104 24.69 4.55 8.74
N GLN A 105 23.71 3.73 8.32
CA GLN A 105 23.65 3.19 6.96
C GLN A 105 22.89 4.10 5.99
N ILE A 106 22.38 5.22 6.46
CA ILE A 106 21.72 6.22 5.61
C ILE A 106 22.77 7.29 5.22
N PRO A 107 22.92 7.58 3.90
CA PRO A 107 22.06 7.23 2.78
C PRO A 107 22.18 5.77 2.31
N LEU A 108 21.03 5.11 2.11
CA LEU A 108 20.90 3.71 1.74
C LEU A 108 20.61 3.56 0.23
N LYS A 109 21.50 2.90 -0.51
CA LYS A 109 21.23 2.57 -1.93
C LYS A 109 20.10 1.53 -2.01
N VAL A 110 18.98 1.92 -2.61
CA VAL A 110 17.78 1.08 -2.77
C VAL A 110 17.77 0.39 -4.12
N THR A 111 18.02 1.17 -5.19
CA THR A 111 18.17 0.69 -6.57
C THR A 111 19.38 1.36 -7.22
N GLU A 112 19.64 1.06 -8.49
CA GLU A 112 20.71 1.75 -9.25
C GLU A 112 20.44 3.26 -9.41
N SER A 113 19.16 3.65 -9.45
CA SER A 113 18.74 5.03 -9.70
C SER A 113 18.23 5.77 -8.45
N TRP A 114 18.07 5.07 -7.31
CA TRP A 114 17.50 5.67 -6.10
C TRP A 114 18.28 5.31 -4.84
N THR A 115 18.62 6.36 -4.10
CA THR A 115 19.22 6.29 -2.77
C THR A 115 18.28 6.97 -1.78
N LEU A 116 17.92 6.28 -0.71
CA LEU A 116 17.11 6.79 0.40
C LEU A 116 18.02 7.55 1.37
N ASP A 117 17.73 8.80 1.63
CA ASP A 117 18.47 9.68 2.54
C ASP A 117 17.60 10.17 3.73
N ALA A 118 18.22 10.93 4.65
CA ALA A 118 17.54 11.44 5.83
C ALA A 118 16.39 12.42 5.49
N ASP A 119 16.54 13.25 4.47
CA ASP A 119 15.49 14.17 4.05
C ASP A 119 14.27 13.41 3.54
N GLN A 120 14.47 12.29 2.88
CA GLN A 120 13.40 11.42 2.39
C GLN A 120 12.69 10.68 3.53
N LEU A 121 13.38 10.33 4.63
CA LEU A 121 12.74 9.83 5.86
C LEU A 121 11.82 10.91 6.47
N GLN A 122 12.26 12.16 6.50
CA GLN A 122 11.41 13.28 6.93
C GLN A 122 10.21 13.49 5.99
N GLN A 123 10.38 13.32 4.68
CA GLN A 123 9.27 13.35 3.73
C GLN A 123 8.23 12.27 4.04
N LEU A 124 8.65 11.02 4.31
CA LEU A 124 7.73 9.95 4.74
C LEU A 124 6.97 10.36 6.00
N GLN A 125 7.68 10.88 7.01
CA GLN A 125 7.07 11.32 8.25
C GLN A 125 6.05 12.46 8.02
N SER A 126 6.35 13.40 7.13
CA SER A 126 5.49 14.56 6.85
C SER A 126 4.17 14.21 6.16
N ILE A 127 4.12 13.11 5.41
CA ILE A 127 2.91 12.62 4.73
C ILE A 127 2.17 11.55 5.53
N ALA A 128 2.63 11.23 6.74
CA ALA A 128 1.94 10.28 7.60
C ALA A 128 0.60 10.84 8.07
N GLU A 129 -0.48 10.11 7.83
CA GLU A 129 -1.80 10.49 8.29
C GLU A 129 -1.93 10.25 9.80
N THR A 130 -2.00 11.32 10.56
CA THR A 130 -2.19 11.25 12.03
C THR A 130 -3.63 10.91 12.41
N LYS A 131 -4.58 11.13 11.49
CA LYS A 131 -5.99 10.82 11.65
C LYS A 131 -6.52 10.13 10.41
N LEU A 132 -6.98 8.91 10.56
CA LEU A 132 -7.52 8.11 9.46
C LEU A 132 -8.74 8.80 8.81
N GLN A 133 -8.67 9.05 7.51
CA GLN A 133 -9.74 9.58 6.68
C GLN A 133 -10.37 8.45 5.87
N HIS A 134 -11.68 8.55 5.61
CA HIS A 134 -12.41 7.59 4.76
C HIS A 134 -12.18 6.12 5.14
N ALA A 135 -12.16 5.81 6.45
CA ALA A 135 -11.87 4.49 6.97
C ALA A 135 -12.83 3.42 6.42
N ASP A 136 -14.08 3.80 6.19
CA ASP A 136 -15.14 2.97 5.60
C ASP A 136 -14.87 2.53 4.15
N LYS A 137 -13.90 3.15 3.48
CA LYS A 137 -13.42 2.79 2.13
C LYS A 137 -12.18 1.90 2.12
N ILE A 138 -11.72 1.46 3.29
CA ILE A 138 -10.47 0.72 3.43
C ILE A 138 -10.74 -0.71 3.91
N LEU A 139 -10.23 -1.68 3.18
CA LEU A 139 -10.02 -3.05 3.63
C LEU A 139 -8.55 -3.25 3.98
N VAL A 140 -8.28 -3.76 5.17
CA VAL A 140 -6.91 -4.08 5.62
C VAL A 140 -6.78 -5.59 5.77
N LEU A 141 -5.80 -6.16 5.10
CA LEU A 141 -5.43 -7.57 5.19
C LEU A 141 -4.14 -7.69 5.99
N LEU A 142 -4.21 -8.42 7.09
CA LEU A 142 -3.09 -8.61 8.03
C LEU A 142 -2.78 -10.09 8.22
N GLN A 143 -1.51 -10.40 8.38
CA GLN A 143 -1.07 -11.74 8.77
C GLN A 143 -0.30 -11.68 10.09
N GLN A 144 -0.71 -12.49 11.08
CA GLN A 144 -0.10 -12.49 12.42
C GLN A 144 1.34 -13.01 12.40
N GLY A 145 1.72 -13.78 11.38
CA GLY A 145 3.07 -14.27 11.16
C GLY A 145 3.95 -13.34 10.35
N ASP A 146 3.56 -12.08 10.14
CA ASP A 146 4.40 -11.08 9.48
C ASP A 146 5.70 -10.89 10.27
N GLU A 147 6.83 -11.28 9.68
CA GLU A 147 8.16 -11.26 10.29
C GLU A 147 8.87 -9.92 10.18
N VAL A 148 8.27 -8.98 9.42
CA VAL A 148 8.82 -7.64 9.17
C VAL A 148 8.10 -6.57 9.98
N LEU A 149 6.76 -6.67 10.06
CA LEU A 149 5.90 -5.65 10.66
C LEU A 149 5.03 -6.25 11.79
N ASP A 150 4.98 -5.57 12.93
CA ASP A 150 3.98 -5.91 13.94
C ASP A 150 2.56 -5.52 13.45
N TYR A 151 1.79 -6.50 13.01
CA TYR A 151 0.42 -6.34 12.52
C TYR A 151 -0.50 -5.58 13.49
N ARG A 152 -0.20 -5.63 14.81
CA ARG A 152 -1.01 -4.95 15.84
C ARG A 152 -0.95 -3.43 15.71
N GLN A 153 0.14 -2.86 15.14
CA GLN A 153 0.24 -1.43 14.88
C GLN A 153 -0.83 -1.01 13.85
N ALA A 154 -0.88 -1.71 12.71
CA ALA A 154 -1.90 -1.49 11.69
C ALA A 154 -3.31 -1.76 12.24
N GLN A 155 -3.52 -2.87 12.94
CA GLN A 155 -4.80 -3.21 13.54
C GLN A 155 -5.32 -2.09 14.47
N ARG A 156 -4.48 -1.56 15.36
CA ARG A 156 -4.85 -0.45 16.26
C ARG A 156 -5.20 0.82 15.49
N TYR A 157 -4.39 1.19 14.51
CA TYR A 157 -4.60 2.42 13.75
C TYR A 157 -5.89 2.38 12.95
N TYR A 158 -6.14 1.31 12.19
CA TYR A 158 -7.32 1.21 11.32
C TYR A 158 -8.62 0.89 12.06
N SER A 159 -8.56 0.45 13.31
CA SER A 159 -9.73 0.27 14.18
C SER A 159 -10.06 1.48 15.05
N ALA A 160 -9.23 2.54 15.06
CA ALA A 160 -9.31 3.63 16.04
C ALA A 160 -10.40 4.69 15.75
N THR A 161 -11.27 4.51 14.75
CA THR A 161 -12.28 5.51 14.36
C THR A 161 -13.71 4.99 14.56
N HIS A 162 -14.70 5.91 14.68
CA HIS A 162 -16.13 5.58 14.74
C HIS A 162 -16.65 4.88 13.45
N ARG A 163 -15.98 5.10 12.31
CA ARG A 163 -16.15 4.35 11.06
C ARG A 163 -14.86 3.59 10.84
N SER A 164 -14.80 2.36 11.34
CA SER A 164 -13.61 1.52 11.21
C SER A 164 -13.45 1.00 9.79
N SER A 165 -12.22 0.79 9.40
CA SER A 165 -11.90 -0.01 8.22
C SER A 165 -12.37 -1.45 8.43
N LEU A 166 -12.68 -2.14 7.35
CA LEU A 166 -12.82 -3.59 7.39
C LEU A 166 -11.42 -4.20 7.57
N ILE A 167 -11.22 -4.99 8.63
CA ILE A 167 -9.93 -5.61 8.92
C ILE A 167 -10.11 -7.12 8.92
N LEU A 168 -9.35 -7.81 8.07
CA LEU A 168 -9.23 -9.25 8.07
C LEU A 168 -7.83 -9.61 8.54
N THR A 169 -7.74 -10.41 9.61
CA THR A 169 -6.48 -10.85 10.20
C THR A 169 -6.40 -12.36 10.20
N ASP A 170 -5.43 -12.92 9.48
CA ASP A 170 -5.19 -14.36 9.44
C ASP A 170 -4.22 -14.78 10.54
N ALA A 171 -4.49 -15.95 11.15
CA ALA A 171 -3.57 -16.59 12.06
C ALA A 171 -2.38 -17.18 11.27
N GLY A 172 -1.16 -16.73 11.52
CA GLY A 172 0.04 -17.16 10.78
C GLY A 172 0.29 -16.33 9.53
N GLY A 173 0.74 -16.96 8.45
CA GLY A 173 1.16 -16.29 7.21
C GLY A 173 2.54 -15.62 7.32
N ASN A 174 2.82 -14.64 6.46
CA ASN A 174 4.10 -13.93 6.41
C ASN A 174 3.95 -12.52 5.80
N HIS A 175 5.01 -11.70 5.82
CA HIS A 175 4.99 -10.37 5.23
C HIS A 175 4.64 -10.38 3.74
N ALA A 176 5.10 -11.40 3.02
CA ALA A 176 4.84 -11.54 1.58
C ALA A 176 3.37 -11.84 1.26
N MET A 177 2.57 -12.34 2.23
CA MET A 177 1.20 -12.81 2.03
C MET A 177 1.14 -13.80 0.85
N ASP A 178 1.78 -14.97 1.04
CA ASP A 178 1.93 -15.95 -0.04
C ASP A 178 0.61 -16.51 -0.58
N ASP A 179 -0.44 -16.45 0.22
CA ASP A 179 -1.83 -16.80 -0.09
C ASP A 179 -2.64 -15.66 -0.74
N PHE A 180 -1.97 -14.60 -1.21
CA PHE A 180 -2.61 -13.40 -1.78
C PHE A 180 -3.56 -13.73 -2.94
N GLU A 181 -3.19 -14.69 -3.79
CA GLU A 181 -4.00 -15.08 -4.95
C GLU A 181 -5.37 -15.64 -4.54
N GLU A 182 -5.44 -16.36 -3.43
CA GLU A 182 -6.69 -16.91 -2.88
C GLU A 182 -7.64 -15.80 -2.37
N LYS A 183 -7.08 -14.64 -2.02
CA LYS A 183 -7.84 -13.48 -1.52
C LYS A 183 -8.38 -12.57 -2.63
N LEU A 184 -7.93 -12.75 -3.88
CA LEU A 184 -8.32 -11.87 -5.00
C LEU A 184 -9.83 -11.76 -5.23
N PRO A 185 -10.63 -12.84 -5.16
CA PRO A 185 -12.08 -12.71 -5.30
C PRO A 185 -12.70 -11.77 -4.27
N PHE A 186 -12.30 -11.89 -3.00
CA PHE A 186 -12.80 -11.05 -1.93
C PHE A 186 -12.31 -9.60 -2.05
N ILE A 187 -11.04 -9.39 -2.40
CA ILE A 187 -10.45 -8.07 -2.66
C ILE A 187 -11.25 -7.33 -3.75
N LEU A 188 -11.51 -8.00 -4.86
CA LEU A 188 -12.19 -7.41 -6.01
C LEU A 188 -13.67 -7.15 -5.74
N GLU A 189 -14.33 -8.01 -4.98
CA GLU A 189 -15.71 -7.78 -4.50
C GLU A 189 -15.76 -6.52 -3.64
N PHE A 190 -14.89 -6.40 -2.64
CA PHE A 190 -14.81 -5.19 -1.81
C PHE A 190 -14.58 -3.93 -2.67
N LEU A 191 -13.58 -3.94 -3.57
CA LEU A 191 -13.26 -2.79 -4.42
C LEU A 191 -14.39 -2.42 -5.39
N SER A 192 -15.19 -3.40 -5.81
CA SER A 192 -16.34 -3.16 -6.70
C SER A 192 -17.52 -2.50 -5.99
N THR A 193 -17.74 -2.86 -4.72
CA THR A 193 -18.90 -2.43 -3.91
C THR A 193 -18.62 -1.21 -3.05
N ALA A 194 -17.38 -0.95 -2.64
CA ALA A 194 -17.01 0.22 -1.84
C ALA A 194 -17.24 1.53 -2.65
N ILE A 195 -18.18 2.36 -2.17
CA ILE A 195 -18.64 3.60 -2.82
C ILE A 195 -17.93 4.81 -2.19
#